data_8b31a7d97e1cec366960c8eabefed19b
#
_entry.id   8b31a7d97e1cec366960c8eabefed19b
#
_cell.length_a   1.000
_cell.length_b   1.000
_cell.length_c   1.000
_cell.angle_alpha   90.00
_cell.angle_beta   90.00
_cell.angle_gamma   90.00
#
_symmetry.space_group_name_H-M   'P 1'
#
loop_
_entity.id
_entity.type
_entity.pdbx_description
1 polymer ?
#
loop_
_entity_poly.entity_id
_entity_poly.type
_entity_poly.pdbx_seq_one_letter_code
_entity_poly.pdbx_strand_id
1 'polypeptide(L)'
;VLGKTIEIYVAPVGRPLAGLGLWRPQAARHLRARNSCGGLLSGEMIGREIMNLTYTIPCLFGLEGLVGDEVRRLGLSDVRVENGRVLCCGGEADLPRLNLNLRCGERVLVTLATFPARSFEALFQGTAAVPWEDFVPRDGQFPVKGHALDSLLHSVPDCQRIIKKAAAERLGRVYGLNRLPETGAKHQIQFSIMKDMCTLYLDTSGPGLHKRGYRAVGVEAPLRETLAAAMVILSRYRGKDPFRDPFCGSGTIAIEAALIARNRAPGLERTFDAQRWAWLDSRYWVDAADEAMDGEFDGHYDIWGGDVDPRAIRIARENAVKAGVEELVRFDVADVKKFQCSGEFGQIVTNPPYGERLLEKEEAEALYHVFGEVYHRVPPRWRVLVITSHPEFERFFGRRAEKKRKLYNGMIKCELFQFSR
;
A
#
# COMPACT_ATOMS: atom_id res chain seq x y z
N VAL A 1 28.47 -29.03 0.64
CA VAL A 1 27.22 -29.78 0.54
C VAL A 1 26.63 -29.92 1.94
N LEU A 2 25.74 -29.02 2.36
CA LEU A 2 24.81 -29.20 3.48
C LEU A 2 23.84 -28.02 3.39
N GLY A 3 22.62 -28.28 2.91
CA GLY A 3 21.52 -27.34 2.92
C GLY A 3 21.21 -26.93 4.38
N LYS A 4 21.25 -25.66 4.68
CA LYS A 4 20.78 -25.11 5.97
C LYS A 4 19.37 -24.59 5.76
N THR A 5 18.40 -25.40 6.15
CA THR A 5 17.01 -24.98 6.38
C THR A 5 17.00 -24.18 7.69
N ILE A 6 16.57 -22.93 7.63
CA ILE A 6 16.30 -22.14 8.84
C ILE A 6 14.89 -22.50 9.29
N GLU A 7 14.77 -23.38 10.27
CA GLU A 7 13.50 -23.71 10.94
C GLU A 7 13.06 -22.55 11.84
N ILE A 8 11.90 -21.97 11.51
CA ILE A 8 11.20 -21.04 12.41
C ILE A 8 10.21 -21.86 13.21
N TYR A 9 10.45 -22.01 14.52
CA TYR A 9 9.53 -22.67 15.45
C TYR A 9 8.23 -21.85 15.59
N VAL A 10 7.09 -22.43 15.23
CA VAL A 10 5.74 -21.88 15.44
C VAL A 10 4.95 -22.82 16.32
N ALA A 11 4.49 -22.34 17.48
CA ALA A 11 3.57 -23.07 18.34
C ALA A 11 2.15 -23.06 17.75
N PRO A 12 1.35 -24.14 17.92
CA PRO A 12 0.04 -24.26 17.30
C PRO A 12 -1.09 -23.61 18.12
N VAL A 13 -1.98 -22.87 17.47
CA VAL A 13 -3.26 -22.43 18.05
C VAL A 13 -4.42 -22.67 17.08
N GLY A 14 -5.36 -23.52 17.52
CA GLY A 14 -6.81 -23.39 17.36
C GLY A 14 -7.47 -23.52 15.98
N ARG A 15 -8.41 -24.45 15.92
CA ARG A 15 -9.28 -24.89 14.78
C ARG A 15 -10.24 -23.80 14.25
N PRO A 16 -10.71 -23.95 12.99
CA PRO A 16 -11.57 -22.97 12.32
C PRO A 16 -13.07 -23.24 12.54
N LEU A 17 -13.84 -22.15 12.49
CA LEU A 17 -15.30 -22.18 12.30
C LEU A 17 -15.63 -21.94 10.82
N ALA A 18 -16.50 -22.81 10.31
CA ALA A 18 -16.96 -22.84 8.94
C ALA A 18 -18.11 -21.84 8.68
N GLY A 19 -18.17 -21.38 7.45
CA GLY A 19 -19.42 -20.94 6.82
C GLY A 19 -19.42 -19.56 6.19
N LEU A 20 -19.40 -19.50 4.85
CA LEU A 20 -20.36 -18.85 3.96
C LEU A 20 -19.77 -18.45 2.60
N GLY A 21 -20.37 -19.03 1.55
CA GLY A 21 -20.58 -18.34 0.28
C GLY A 21 -19.46 -18.38 -0.76
N LEU A 22 -19.38 -19.44 -1.51
CA LEU A 22 -18.58 -19.69 -2.72
C LEU A 22 -18.73 -18.63 -3.82
N TRP A 23 -17.63 -18.02 -4.22
CA TRP A 23 -17.41 -17.50 -5.57
C TRP A 23 -16.37 -18.38 -6.27
N ARG A 24 -16.75 -19.03 -7.40
CA ARG A 24 -15.82 -19.84 -8.19
C ARG A 24 -15.15 -18.97 -9.25
N PRO A 25 -13.80 -19.04 -9.42
CA PRO A 25 -13.15 -18.47 -10.59
C PRO A 25 -13.43 -19.35 -11.82
N GLN A 26 -13.78 -18.72 -12.93
CA GLN A 26 -13.85 -19.39 -14.22
C GLN A 26 -12.45 -19.83 -14.65
N ALA A 27 -12.37 -21.11 -15.05
CA ALA A 27 -11.16 -21.77 -15.48
C ALA A 27 -10.52 -21.09 -16.71
N ALA A 28 -9.25 -20.74 -16.59
CA ALA A 28 -8.40 -20.38 -17.72
C ALA A 28 -8.31 -21.58 -18.69
N ARG A 29 -8.75 -21.37 -19.93
CA ARG A 29 -8.56 -22.33 -21.03
C ARG A 29 -7.11 -22.29 -21.49
N HIS A 30 -6.40 -23.39 -21.31
CA HIS A 30 -5.10 -23.63 -21.92
C HIS A 30 -5.21 -23.60 -23.45
N LEU A 31 -4.64 -22.59 -24.08
CA LEU A 31 -4.26 -22.62 -25.49
C LEU A 31 -2.82 -23.14 -25.60
N ARG A 32 -2.68 -24.40 -25.99
CA ARG A 32 -1.41 -24.95 -26.47
C ARG A 32 -1.12 -24.40 -27.86
N ALA A 33 -0.18 -23.48 -27.98
CA ALA A 33 0.48 -23.21 -29.24
C ALA A 33 1.68 -24.15 -29.39
N ARG A 34 1.64 -25.03 -30.42
CA ARG A 34 2.80 -25.75 -30.89
C ARG A 34 3.63 -24.80 -31.75
N ASN A 35 4.85 -24.52 -31.35
CA ASN A 35 5.86 -24.05 -32.29
C ASN A 35 7.02 -25.02 -32.31
N SER A 36 7.11 -25.73 -33.44
CA SER A 36 8.26 -26.46 -33.89
C SER A 36 9.26 -25.49 -34.52
N CYS A 37 10.43 -25.33 -33.94
CA CYS A 37 11.68 -25.09 -34.66
C CYS A 37 12.84 -25.40 -33.72
N GLY A 38 13.63 -26.38 -34.14
CA GLY A 38 14.81 -26.82 -33.43
C GLY A 38 15.95 -25.82 -33.55
N GLY A 39 16.67 -25.64 -32.46
CA GLY A 39 17.90 -24.89 -32.36
C GLY A 39 18.54 -25.22 -31.01
N LEU A 40 19.53 -26.16 -31.04
CA LEU A 40 20.39 -26.47 -29.90
C LEU A 40 21.20 -25.24 -29.53
N LEU A 41 20.96 -24.71 -28.34
CA LEU A 41 21.95 -23.93 -27.58
C LEU A 41 22.02 -24.54 -26.18
N SER A 42 23.01 -25.39 -25.99
CA SER A 42 23.48 -25.89 -24.71
C SER A 42 24.15 -24.74 -23.95
N GLY A 43 23.43 -24.15 -23.02
CA GLY A 43 23.96 -23.32 -21.98
C GLY A 43 23.38 -23.84 -20.65
N GLU A 44 24.23 -24.56 -19.90
CA GLU A 44 23.92 -25.01 -18.55
C GLU A 44 23.57 -23.79 -17.67
N MET A 45 22.28 -23.53 -17.48
CA MET A 45 21.82 -22.72 -16.36
C MET A 45 21.88 -23.62 -15.13
N ILE A 46 22.95 -23.47 -14.35
CA ILE A 46 23.04 -23.99 -12.99
C ILE A 46 21.82 -23.44 -12.25
N GLY A 47 20.91 -24.33 -11.85
CA GLY A 47 19.67 -23.97 -11.17
C GLY A 47 19.95 -23.20 -9.89
N ARG A 48 19.74 -21.87 -9.92
CA ARG A 48 19.69 -21.06 -8.71
C ARG A 48 18.46 -21.51 -7.93
N GLU A 49 18.64 -22.00 -6.69
CA GLU A 49 17.54 -22.29 -5.80
C GLU A 49 16.71 -21.01 -5.62
N ILE A 50 15.41 -21.09 -5.93
CA ILE A 50 14.47 -19.99 -5.75
C ILE A 50 14.37 -19.71 -4.24
N MET A 51 14.77 -18.51 -3.80
CA MET A 51 14.66 -18.15 -2.40
C MET A 51 13.19 -18.01 -2.01
N ASN A 52 12.78 -18.72 -0.97
CA ASN A 52 11.49 -18.50 -0.33
C ASN A 52 11.65 -17.34 0.67
N LEU A 53 10.96 -16.23 0.39
CA LEU A 53 11.05 -14.99 1.17
C LEU A 53 9.84 -14.83 2.07
N THR A 54 10.07 -14.29 3.26
CA THR A 54 8.99 -13.81 4.12
C THR A 54 8.83 -12.30 3.91
N TYR A 55 7.64 -11.89 3.50
CA TYR A 55 7.29 -10.51 3.31
C TYR A 55 6.53 -9.95 4.50
N THR A 56 6.84 -8.73 4.88
CA THR A 56 6.06 -7.92 5.83
C THR A 56 5.56 -6.67 5.11
N ILE A 57 4.26 -6.45 5.17
CA ILE A 57 3.57 -5.33 4.52
C ILE A 57 2.94 -4.46 5.61
N PRO A 58 3.61 -3.38 6.04
CA PRO A 58 3.00 -2.40 6.94
C PRO A 58 1.80 -1.74 6.29
N CYS A 59 0.77 -1.45 7.07
CA CYS A 59 -0.42 -0.76 6.63
C CYS A 59 -0.99 0.13 7.74
N LEU A 60 -1.92 1.00 7.36
CA LEU A 60 -2.63 1.82 8.34
C LEU A 60 -3.53 0.94 9.21
N PHE A 61 -3.60 1.27 10.52
CA PHE A 61 -4.49 0.58 11.44
C PHE A 61 -5.95 0.61 10.97
N GLY A 62 -6.58 -0.56 11.01
CA GLY A 62 -7.94 -0.78 10.53
C GLY A 62 -8.03 -1.18 9.05
N LEU A 63 -6.92 -1.24 8.31
CA LEU A 63 -6.86 -1.67 6.92
C LEU A 63 -6.19 -3.03 6.73
N GLU A 64 -5.77 -3.69 7.81
CA GLU A 64 -4.99 -4.94 7.77
C GLU A 64 -5.75 -6.05 7.01
N GLY A 65 -7.07 -6.14 7.23
CA GLY A 65 -7.91 -7.11 6.53
C GLY A 65 -7.96 -6.88 5.02
N LEU A 66 -8.02 -5.60 4.58
CA LEU A 66 -7.99 -5.27 3.15
C LEU A 66 -6.66 -5.66 2.51
N VAL A 67 -5.55 -5.33 3.16
CA VAL A 67 -4.20 -5.70 2.67
C VAL A 67 -4.04 -7.22 2.65
N GLY A 68 -4.53 -7.94 3.68
CA GLY A 68 -4.54 -9.39 3.68
C GLY A 68 -5.31 -10.00 2.49
N ASP A 69 -6.45 -9.38 2.13
CA ASP A 69 -7.24 -9.82 0.98
C ASP A 69 -6.55 -9.48 -0.36
N GLU A 70 -5.83 -8.36 -0.45
CA GLU A 70 -4.99 -8.04 -1.62
C GLU A 70 -3.89 -9.08 -1.80
N VAL A 71 -3.16 -9.40 -0.74
CA VAL A 71 -2.07 -10.40 -0.75
C VAL A 71 -2.57 -11.80 -1.15
N ARG A 72 -3.72 -12.24 -0.61
CA ARG A 72 -4.34 -13.52 -1.00
C ARG A 72 -4.74 -13.56 -2.46
N ARG A 73 -5.27 -12.46 -3.00
CA ARG A 73 -5.62 -12.35 -4.43
C ARG A 73 -4.41 -12.42 -5.35
N LEU A 74 -3.24 -11.97 -4.88
CA LEU A 74 -1.97 -12.14 -5.60
C LEU A 74 -1.41 -13.58 -5.50
N GLY A 75 -2.06 -14.48 -4.75
CA GLY A 75 -1.69 -15.90 -4.68
C GLY A 75 -0.58 -16.22 -3.69
N LEU A 76 -0.19 -15.32 -2.80
CA LEU A 76 0.85 -15.60 -1.81
C LEU A 76 0.33 -16.53 -0.71
N SER A 77 1.26 -17.29 -0.13
CA SER A 77 0.98 -18.28 0.92
C SER A 77 1.17 -17.68 2.33
N ASP A 78 0.74 -18.45 3.34
CA ASP A 78 0.91 -18.13 4.79
C ASP A 78 0.53 -16.71 5.19
N VAL A 79 -0.58 -16.21 4.62
CA VAL A 79 -1.04 -14.83 4.88
C VAL A 79 -1.55 -14.69 6.30
N ARG A 80 -0.82 -13.96 7.13
CA ARG A 80 -1.15 -13.63 8.51
C ARG A 80 -1.40 -12.14 8.66
N VAL A 81 -2.58 -11.82 9.20
CA VAL A 81 -3.00 -10.45 9.45
C VAL A 81 -2.73 -10.12 10.91
N GLU A 82 -1.88 -9.13 11.15
CA GLU A 82 -1.50 -8.64 12.47
C GLU A 82 -1.82 -7.14 12.59
N ASN A 83 -1.79 -6.60 13.79
CA ASN A 83 -2.00 -5.17 14.01
C ASN A 83 -0.96 -4.32 13.26
N GLY A 84 -1.41 -3.50 12.33
CA GLY A 84 -0.59 -2.57 11.54
C GLY A 84 0.26 -3.21 10.44
N ARG A 85 0.14 -4.53 10.20
CA ARG A 85 0.90 -5.23 9.15
C ARG A 85 0.26 -6.54 8.69
N VAL A 86 0.67 -6.99 7.52
CA VAL A 86 0.38 -8.33 7.01
C VAL A 86 1.69 -9.04 6.71
N LEU A 87 1.79 -10.32 7.10
CA LEU A 87 2.91 -11.19 6.75
C LEU A 87 2.45 -12.21 5.73
N CYS A 88 3.35 -12.59 4.82
CA CYS A 88 3.12 -13.66 3.84
C CYS A 88 4.44 -14.25 3.37
N CYS A 89 4.36 -15.44 2.72
CA CYS A 89 5.49 -16.09 2.11
C CYS A 89 5.31 -16.15 0.59
N GLY A 90 6.42 -16.04 -0.13
CA GLY A 90 6.45 -16.12 -1.60
C GLY A 90 7.88 -16.19 -2.14
N GLY A 91 8.02 -16.29 -3.46
CA GLY A 91 9.31 -16.30 -4.14
C GLY A 91 9.82 -14.89 -4.48
N GLU A 92 11.02 -14.84 -5.07
CA GLU A 92 11.62 -13.58 -5.56
C GLU A 92 10.73 -12.86 -6.59
N ALA A 93 10.03 -13.60 -7.45
CA ALA A 93 9.12 -13.05 -8.46
C ALA A 93 7.90 -12.36 -7.85
N ASP A 94 7.52 -12.70 -6.62
CA ASP A 94 6.39 -12.05 -5.94
C ASP A 94 6.73 -10.67 -5.40
N LEU A 95 8.03 -10.34 -5.24
CA LEU A 95 8.47 -9.04 -4.76
C LEU A 95 8.03 -7.89 -5.69
N PRO A 96 8.26 -7.93 -7.02
CA PRO A 96 7.71 -6.96 -7.96
C PRO A 96 6.18 -6.95 -7.98
N ARG A 97 5.54 -8.12 -8.00
CA ARG A 97 4.07 -8.24 -8.02
C ARG A 97 3.41 -7.55 -6.82
N LEU A 98 3.97 -7.72 -5.63
CA LEU A 98 3.52 -7.02 -4.42
C LEU A 98 3.68 -5.51 -4.54
N ASN A 99 4.86 -5.03 -4.95
CA ASN A 99 5.15 -3.59 -5.07
C ASN A 99 4.26 -2.91 -6.11
N LEU A 100 4.00 -3.55 -7.25
CA LEU A 100 3.17 -3.00 -8.32
C LEU A 100 1.69 -2.98 -7.95
N ASN A 101 1.16 -4.04 -7.32
CA ASN A 101 -0.27 -4.26 -7.21
C ASN A 101 -0.91 -3.82 -5.90
N LEU A 102 -0.14 -3.69 -4.79
CA LEU A 102 -0.71 -3.31 -3.50
C LEU A 102 -1.28 -1.89 -3.50
N ARG A 103 -2.58 -1.77 -3.20
CA ARG A 103 -3.31 -0.51 -3.14
C ARG A 103 -3.31 0.09 -1.74
N CYS A 104 -3.48 -0.74 -0.71
CA CYS A 104 -3.64 -0.33 0.69
C CYS A 104 -2.40 -0.55 1.55
N GLY A 105 -1.41 -1.31 1.08
CA GLY A 105 -0.12 -1.48 1.75
C GLY A 105 0.75 -0.22 1.67
N GLU A 106 1.53 0.05 2.73
CA GLU A 106 2.43 1.23 2.78
C GLU A 106 3.82 0.94 2.21
N ARG A 107 4.30 -0.31 2.33
CA ARG A 107 5.60 -0.80 1.84
C ARG A 107 5.57 -2.31 1.66
N VAL A 108 6.56 -2.83 0.93
CA VAL A 108 6.90 -4.25 0.89
C VAL A 108 8.28 -4.42 1.50
N LEU A 109 8.36 -5.15 2.60
CA LEU A 109 9.59 -5.41 3.33
C LEU A 109 9.91 -6.89 3.26
N VAL A 110 11.17 -7.25 2.94
CA VAL A 110 11.68 -8.62 3.11
C VAL A 110 12.15 -8.77 4.54
N THR A 111 11.60 -9.73 5.29
CA THR A 111 11.99 -10.03 6.66
C THR A 111 13.27 -10.86 6.64
N LEU A 112 14.34 -10.36 7.29
CA LEU A 112 15.64 -11.02 7.31
C LEU A 112 15.88 -11.83 8.58
N ALA A 113 15.52 -11.26 9.74
CA ALA A 113 15.71 -11.92 11.04
C ALA A 113 14.78 -11.35 12.10
N THR A 114 14.44 -12.18 13.10
CA THR A 114 13.76 -11.75 14.33
C THR A 114 14.48 -12.40 15.51
N PHE A 115 14.86 -11.57 16.51
CA PHE A 115 15.62 -12.02 17.68
C PHE A 115 15.34 -11.13 18.91
N PRO A 116 15.55 -11.63 20.14
CA PRO A 116 15.47 -10.81 21.34
C PRO A 116 16.55 -9.73 21.38
N ALA A 117 16.20 -8.48 21.73
CA ALA A 117 17.10 -7.35 21.78
C ALA A 117 16.84 -6.51 23.05
N ARG A 118 17.26 -7.02 24.21
CA ARG A 118 17.13 -6.33 25.51
C ARG A 118 18.32 -5.43 25.84
N SER A 119 19.42 -5.53 25.07
CA SER A 119 20.63 -4.72 25.22
C SER A 119 21.21 -4.37 23.87
N PHE A 120 22.04 -3.32 23.83
CA PHE A 120 22.75 -2.96 22.59
C PHE A 120 23.71 -4.06 22.13
N GLU A 121 24.27 -4.84 23.04
CA GLU A 121 25.09 -6.01 22.69
C GLU A 121 24.26 -7.09 22.00
N ALA A 122 23.08 -7.43 22.54
CA ALA A 122 22.18 -8.40 21.92
C ALA A 122 21.71 -7.91 20.53
N LEU A 123 21.41 -6.61 20.40
CA LEU A 123 21.05 -5.98 19.13
C LEU A 123 22.19 -6.08 18.11
N PHE A 124 23.44 -5.81 18.55
CA PHE A 124 24.63 -5.91 17.70
C PHE A 124 24.85 -7.34 17.21
N GLN A 125 24.87 -8.32 18.13
CA GLN A 125 25.14 -9.73 17.78
C GLN A 125 24.05 -10.30 16.88
N GLY A 126 22.78 -10.05 17.17
CA GLY A 126 21.65 -10.48 16.33
C GLY A 126 21.72 -9.86 14.93
N THR A 127 22.13 -8.60 14.81
CA THR A 127 22.32 -7.92 13.51
C THR A 127 23.52 -8.48 12.76
N ALA A 128 24.64 -8.72 13.42
CA ALA A 128 25.85 -9.27 12.81
C ALA A 128 25.67 -10.73 12.34
N ALA A 129 24.70 -11.45 12.89
CA ALA A 129 24.38 -12.83 12.48
C ALA A 129 23.67 -12.89 11.11
N VAL A 130 23.02 -11.80 10.66
CA VAL A 130 22.32 -11.76 9.36
C VAL A 130 23.37 -11.84 8.22
N PRO A 131 23.15 -12.69 7.19
CA PRO A 131 24.03 -12.79 6.04
C PRO A 131 23.83 -11.60 5.08
N TRP A 132 24.27 -10.42 5.49
CA TRP A 132 24.09 -9.17 4.73
C TRP A 132 24.67 -9.22 3.33
N GLU A 133 25.74 -9.99 3.13
CA GLU A 133 26.44 -10.20 1.85
C GLU A 133 25.55 -10.83 0.77
N ASP A 134 24.50 -11.57 1.16
CA ASP A 134 23.55 -12.14 0.21
C ASP A 134 22.63 -11.09 -0.40
N PHE A 135 22.47 -9.96 0.27
CA PHE A 135 21.52 -8.90 -0.10
C PHE A 135 22.19 -7.58 -0.50
N VAL A 136 23.29 -7.22 0.15
CA VAL A 136 23.96 -5.92 -0.01
C VAL A 136 25.32 -6.14 -0.68
N PRO A 137 25.51 -5.71 -1.94
CA PRO A 137 26.77 -5.85 -2.64
C PRO A 137 27.85 -4.95 -2.04
N ARG A 138 29.11 -5.18 -2.45
CA ARG A 138 30.30 -4.51 -1.93
C ARG A 138 30.22 -2.98 -1.89
N ASP A 139 29.53 -2.37 -2.84
CA ASP A 139 29.34 -0.94 -3.00
C ASP A 139 27.92 -0.46 -2.57
N GLY A 140 27.05 -1.36 -2.14
CA GLY A 140 25.67 -1.06 -1.78
C GLY A 140 25.56 -0.04 -0.66
N GLN A 141 24.60 0.89 -0.79
CA GLN A 141 24.23 1.81 0.29
C GLN A 141 23.22 1.11 1.20
N PHE A 142 23.41 1.14 2.50
CA PHE A 142 22.51 0.49 3.47
C PHE A 142 22.15 1.41 4.65
N PRO A 143 21.39 2.51 4.39
CA PRO A 143 20.89 3.36 5.45
C PRO A 143 19.93 2.59 6.36
N VAL A 144 19.94 2.91 7.67
CA VAL A 144 19.10 2.24 8.67
C VAL A 144 18.01 3.18 9.14
N LYS A 145 16.75 2.72 9.14
CA LYS A 145 15.60 3.40 9.71
C LYS A 145 14.76 2.42 10.52
N GLY A 146 13.96 2.91 11.45
CA GLY A 146 13.07 2.04 12.19
C GLY A 146 12.43 2.73 13.38
N HIS A 147 11.84 1.91 14.25
CA HIS A 147 11.18 2.37 15.46
C HIS A 147 11.36 1.36 16.59
N ALA A 148 11.21 1.85 17.82
CA ALA A 148 11.22 1.04 19.03
C ALA A 148 10.01 1.46 19.88
N LEU A 149 9.20 0.46 20.30
CA LEU A 149 8.00 0.66 21.10
C LEU A 149 7.95 -0.41 22.22
N ASP A 150 7.51 -0.02 23.40
CA ASP A 150 7.32 -0.92 24.54
C ASP A 150 8.54 -1.82 24.81
N SER A 151 9.75 -1.25 24.76
CA SER A 151 11.01 -2.00 24.80
C SER A 151 12.07 -1.29 25.64
N LEU A 152 13.02 -2.05 26.18
CA LEU A 152 14.15 -1.52 26.93
C LEU A 152 15.03 -0.62 26.04
N LEU A 153 15.20 -1.01 24.77
CA LEU A 153 15.88 -0.19 23.78
C LEU A 153 14.89 0.78 23.14
N HIS A 154 14.80 2.00 23.66
CA HIS A 154 13.88 3.04 23.23
C HIS A 154 14.53 4.17 22.41
N SER A 155 15.89 4.32 22.48
CA SER A 155 16.62 5.31 21.68
C SER A 155 16.76 4.84 20.24
N VAL A 156 15.86 5.29 19.37
CA VAL A 156 15.90 4.97 17.93
C VAL A 156 17.24 5.35 17.28
N PRO A 157 17.85 6.56 17.53
CA PRO A 157 19.15 6.91 16.96
C PRO A 157 20.27 5.96 17.38
N ASP A 158 20.26 5.48 18.64
CA ASP A 158 21.27 4.54 19.12
C ASP A 158 21.09 3.17 18.47
N CYS A 159 19.86 2.67 18.40
CA CYS A 159 19.56 1.42 17.69
C CYS A 159 20.02 1.50 16.22
N GLN A 160 19.76 2.62 15.53
CA GLN A 160 20.20 2.83 14.15
C GLN A 160 21.73 2.73 14.03
N ARG A 161 22.47 3.39 14.94
CA ARG A 161 23.95 3.34 14.95
C ARG A 161 24.49 1.94 15.19
N ILE A 162 23.91 1.20 16.15
CA ILE A 162 24.33 -0.17 16.47
C ILE A 162 24.05 -1.12 15.30
N ILE A 163 22.86 -1.08 14.71
CA ILE A 163 22.51 -1.90 13.55
C ILE A 163 23.42 -1.58 12.36
N LYS A 164 23.63 -0.28 12.06
CA LYS A 164 24.53 0.14 10.98
C LYS A 164 25.95 -0.36 11.20
N LYS A 165 26.47 -0.25 12.42
CA LYS A 165 27.80 -0.71 12.80
C LYS A 165 27.93 -2.22 12.62
N ALA A 166 27.00 -3.01 13.14
CA ALA A 166 27.02 -4.47 13.06
C ALA A 166 26.98 -4.99 11.61
N ALA A 167 26.10 -4.40 10.78
CA ALA A 167 26.02 -4.73 9.36
C ALA A 167 27.31 -4.35 8.62
N ALA A 168 27.87 -3.15 8.90
CA ALA A 168 29.11 -2.69 8.28
C ALA A 168 30.32 -3.56 8.65
N GLU A 169 30.45 -3.99 9.92
CA GLU A 169 31.53 -4.87 10.37
C GLU A 169 31.45 -6.26 9.69
N ARG A 170 30.22 -6.81 9.55
CA ARG A 170 30.06 -8.08 8.82
C ARG A 170 30.42 -7.95 7.35
N LEU A 171 29.85 -6.97 6.65
CA LEU A 171 30.14 -6.73 5.23
C LEU A 171 31.63 -6.41 5.01
N GLY A 172 32.25 -5.60 5.88
CA GLY A 172 33.65 -5.30 5.83
C GLY A 172 34.54 -6.53 5.94
N ARG A 173 34.19 -7.45 6.86
CA ARG A 173 34.90 -8.73 7.03
C ARG A 173 34.73 -9.63 5.79
N VAL A 174 33.53 -9.76 5.26
CA VAL A 174 33.27 -10.62 4.09
C VAL A 174 33.93 -10.07 2.83
N TYR A 175 33.88 -8.77 2.61
CA TYR A 175 34.45 -8.13 1.42
C TYR A 175 35.94 -7.74 1.55
N GLY A 176 36.54 -7.97 2.71
CA GLY A 176 37.95 -7.58 2.97
C GLY A 176 38.19 -6.07 2.94
N LEU A 177 37.19 -5.27 3.42
CA LEU A 177 37.23 -3.82 3.38
C LEU A 177 37.19 -3.22 4.78
N ASN A 178 38.07 -2.27 5.07
CA ASN A 178 38.04 -1.47 6.30
C ASN A 178 36.91 -0.40 6.25
N ARG A 179 36.55 0.04 5.03
CA ARG A 179 35.49 1.02 4.79
C ARG A 179 34.70 0.63 3.54
N LEU A 180 33.38 0.55 3.68
CA LEU A 180 32.48 0.29 2.56
C LEU A 180 32.26 1.58 1.77
N PRO A 181 32.30 1.56 0.42
CA PRO A 181 32.22 2.77 -0.40
C PRO A 181 30.80 3.39 -0.41
N GLU A 182 29.74 2.60 -0.28
CA GLU A 182 28.32 3.02 -0.28
C GLU A 182 27.97 3.94 -1.46
N THR A 183 28.42 3.62 -2.66
CA THR A 183 28.21 4.39 -3.90
C THR A 183 27.19 3.77 -4.84
N GLY A 184 26.83 2.51 -4.59
CA GLY A 184 25.93 1.72 -5.43
C GLY A 184 24.45 1.88 -5.11
N ALA A 185 23.65 0.85 -5.44
CA ALA A 185 22.22 0.82 -5.19
C ALA A 185 21.87 0.86 -3.70
N LYS A 186 20.72 1.45 -3.39
CA LYS A 186 20.23 1.61 -2.02
C LYS A 186 19.52 0.35 -1.55
N HIS A 187 19.95 -0.21 -0.43
CA HIS A 187 19.39 -1.36 0.29
C HIS A 187 18.97 -0.90 1.70
N GLN A 188 17.88 -0.17 1.82
CA GLN A 188 17.49 0.40 3.10
C GLN A 188 17.15 -0.70 4.11
N ILE A 189 17.89 -0.78 5.19
CA ILE A 189 17.58 -1.62 6.33
C ILE A 189 16.49 -0.94 7.15
N GLN A 190 15.40 -1.66 7.43
CA GLN A 190 14.43 -1.23 8.42
C GLN A 190 14.46 -2.14 9.64
N PHE A 191 14.17 -1.58 10.81
CA PHE A 191 14.00 -2.36 12.03
C PHE A 191 12.74 -1.97 12.78
N SER A 192 12.20 -2.94 13.48
CA SER A 192 11.12 -2.75 14.46
C SER A 192 11.53 -3.46 15.75
N ILE A 193 11.63 -2.72 16.86
CA ILE A 193 11.80 -3.31 18.18
C ILE A 193 10.48 -3.14 18.92
N MET A 194 9.83 -4.26 19.24
CA MET A 194 8.57 -4.28 19.96
C MET A 194 8.62 -5.33 21.05
N LYS A 195 8.33 -4.96 22.30
CA LYS A 195 8.37 -5.87 23.44
C LYS A 195 9.69 -6.65 23.51
N ASP A 196 10.79 -5.94 23.36
CA ASP A 196 12.16 -6.46 23.37
C ASP A 196 12.50 -7.45 22.25
N MET A 197 11.65 -7.59 21.24
CA MET A 197 11.94 -8.37 20.01
C MET A 197 12.30 -7.43 18.86
N CYS A 198 13.49 -7.60 18.32
CA CYS A 198 13.93 -6.88 17.12
C CYS A 198 13.65 -7.72 15.88
N THR A 199 13.01 -7.11 14.91
CA THR A 199 12.90 -7.67 13.55
C THR A 199 13.63 -6.75 12.57
N LEU A 200 14.47 -7.33 11.74
CA LEU A 200 15.24 -6.65 10.69
C LEU A 200 14.61 -6.95 9.33
N TYR A 201 14.49 -5.90 8.53
CA TYR A 201 13.90 -5.97 7.19
C TYR A 201 14.80 -5.29 6.17
N LEU A 202 14.59 -5.66 4.91
CA LEU A 202 15.07 -4.93 3.75
C LEU A 202 13.88 -4.26 3.04
N ASP A 203 13.90 -2.93 2.88
CA ASP A 203 12.83 -2.16 2.24
C ASP A 203 12.99 -2.21 0.73
N THR A 204 12.06 -2.88 0.06
CA THR A 204 12.08 -3.07 -1.39
C THR A 204 11.47 -1.89 -2.15
N SER A 205 10.57 -1.15 -1.48
CA SER A 205 9.72 -0.13 -2.11
C SER A 205 10.42 1.22 -2.34
N GLY A 206 11.37 1.59 -1.48
CA GLY A 206 11.98 2.92 -1.47
C GLY A 206 11.02 3.99 -0.92
N PRO A 207 10.53 4.96 -1.73
CA PRO A 207 9.43 5.82 -1.31
C PRO A 207 8.18 5.00 -0.97
N GLY A 208 7.39 5.41 0.05
CA GLY A 208 6.18 4.67 0.43
C GLY A 208 5.21 4.44 -0.73
N LEU A 209 4.45 3.34 -0.71
CA LEU A 209 3.54 2.96 -1.81
C LEU A 209 2.42 3.97 -2.05
N HIS A 210 2.05 4.78 -1.05
CA HIS A 210 1.13 5.90 -1.26
C HIS A 210 1.63 6.91 -2.30
N LYS A 211 2.96 7.05 -2.49
CA LYS A 211 3.54 7.89 -3.55
C LYS A 211 3.45 7.16 -4.88
N ARG A 212 2.27 7.19 -5.52
CA ARG A 212 1.99 6.50 -6.79
C ARG A 212 2.79 7.05 -7.99
N GLY A 213 3.25 8.29 -7.92
CA GLY A 213 3.94 8.98 -9.02
C GLY A 213 3.10 10.07 -9.67
N TYR A 214 1.78 10.00 -9.63
CA TYR A 214 0.91 10.93 -10.34
C TYR A 214 0.74 12.30 -9.65
N ARG A 215 0.96 12.40 -8.33
CA ARG A 215 0.72 13.65 -7.61
C ARG A 215 1.84 14.66 -7.83
N ALA A 216 1.48 15.89 -8.16
CA ALA A 216 2.41 17.01 -8.19
C ALA A 216 2.91 17.35 -6.77
N VAL A 217 4.19 17.75 -6.65
CA VAL A 217 4.79 18.21 -5.41
C VAL A 217 4.15 19.56 -5.04
N GLY A 218 3.65 19.73 -3.80
CA GLY A 218 3.27 21.04 -3.28
C GLY A 218 1.80 21.23 -2.87
N VAL A 219 1.00 20.18 -2.76
CA VAL A 219 -0.37 20.28 -2.17
C VAL A 219 -0.28 20.01 -0.67
N GLU A 220 -0.79 20.95 0.16
CA GLU A 220 -0.82 20.80 1.63
C GLU A 220 -1.64 19.57 2.04
N ALA A 221 -1.05 18.73 2.90
CA ALA A 221 -1.64 17.61 3.65
C ALA A 221 -2.80 16.85 2.97
N PRO A 222 -2.64 16.35 1.73
CA PRO A 222 -3.72 15.66 1.06
C PRO A 222 -3.95 14.26 1.64
N LEU A 223 -5.14 13.71 1.40
CA LEU A 223 -5.44 12.31 1.71
C LEU A 223 -4.40 11.40 1.04
N ARG A 224 -3.82 10.44 1.81
CA ARG A 224 -2.90 9.46 1.22
C ARG A 224 -3.62 8.57 0.22
N GLU A 225 -2.96 8.26 -0.87
CA GLU A 225 -3.50 7.42 -1.95
C GLU A 225 -3.87 6.02 -1.46
N THR A 226 -3.08 5.44 -0.56
CA THR A 226 -3.39 4.13 0.08
C THR A 226 -4.68 4.19 0.91
N LEU A 227 -4.94 5.30 1.59
CA LEU A 227 -6.16 5.51 2.34
C LEU A 227 -7.36 5.77 1.41
N ALA A 228 -7.17 6.56 0.34
CA ALA A 228 -8.20 6.79 -0.67
C ALA A 228 -8.61 5.48 -1.36
N ALA A 229 -7.65 4.67 -1.79
CA ALA A 229 -7.91 3.33 -2.34
C ALA A 229 -8.71 2.45 -1.37
N ALA A 230 -8.33 2.46 -0.08
CA ALA A 230 -9.05 1.71 0.95
C ALA A 230 -10.50 2.17 1.09
N MET A 231 -10.77 3.48 1.05
CA MET A 231 -12.14 4.03 1.09
C MET A 231 -12.96 3.57 -0.10
N VAL A 232 -12.39 3.60 -1.31
CA VAL A 232 -13.03 3.11 -2.53
C VAL A 232 -13.35 1.61 -2.42
N ILE A 233 -12.41 0.78 -1.95
CA ILE A 233 -12.64 -0.65 -1.76
C ILE A 233 -13.72 -0.91 -0.69
N LEU A 234 -13.72 -0.15 0.41
CA LEU A 234 -14.72 -0.24 1.48
C LEU A 234 -16.12 0.18 1.01
N SER A 235 -16.23 1.09 0.03
CA SER A 235 -17.52 1.43 -0.61
C SER A 235 -18.06 0.30 -1.47
N ARG A 236 -17.25 -0.73 -1.75
CA ARG A 236 -17.53 -1.85 -2.67
C ARG A 236 -17.68 -1.41 -4.13
N TYR A 237 -17.09 -0.28 -4.49
CA TYR A 237 -17.05 0.16 -5.88
C TYR A 237 -16.22 -0.82 -6.73
N ARG A 238 -16.71 -1.11 -7.94
CA ARG A 238 -16.09 -2.06 -8.89
C ARG A 238 -16.24 -1.61 -10.36
N GLY A 239 -16.43 -0.32 -10.60
CA GLY A 239 -16.56 0.23 -11.93
C GLY A 239 -17.92 0.05 -12.63
N LYS A 240 -18.89 -0.59 -11.98
CA LYS A 240 -20.22 -0.87 -12.61
C LYS A 240 -21.23 0.25 -12.40
N ASP A 241 -21.17 0.91 -11.25
CA ASP A 241 -22.11 1.93 -10.83
C ASP A 241 -21.47 3.31 -10.91
N PRO A 242 -22.24 4.40 -10.96
CA PRO A 242 -21.72 5.76 -10.85
C PRO A 242 -20.92 5.97 -9.55
N PHE A 243 -19.77 6.65 -9.67
CA PHE A 243 -18.92 7.04 -8.55
C PHE A 243 -18.78 8.55 -8.47
N ARG A 244 -18.92 9.13 -7.29
CA ARG A 244 -18.94 10.58 -7.06
C ARG A 244 -18.08 10.97 -5.89
N ASP A 245 -17.26 12.02 -6.09
CA ASP A 245 -16.51 12.71 -5.04
C ASP A 245 -16.78 14.22 -5.11
N PRO A 246 -17.80 14.73 -4.37
CA PRO A 246 -18.20 16.14 -4.43
C PRO A 246 -17.25 17.11 -3.72
N PHE A 247 -16.18 16.64 -3.09
CA PHE A 247 -15.11 17.42 -2.46
C PHE A 247 -13.75 16.88 -2.90
N CYS A 248 -13.54 16.77 -4.22
CA CYS A 248 -12.45 15.98 -4.76
C CYS A 248 -11.05 16.59 -4.56
N GLY A 249 -10.94 17.88 -4.27
CA GLY A 249 -9.66 18.56 -4.14
C GLY A 249 -8.74 18.27 -5.34
N SER A 250 -7.59 17.68 -5.08
CA SER A 250 -6.62 17.25 -6.13
C SER A 250 -6.98 15.95 -6.85
N GLY A 251 -8.20 15.42 -6.67
CA GLY A 251 -8.75 14.28 -7.39
C GLY A 251 -8.36 12.90 -6.86
N THR A 252 -7.72 12.79 -5.71
CA THR A 252 -7.12 11.54 -5.22
C THR A 252 -8.11 10.37 -5.16
N ILE A 253 -9.29 10.56 -4.55
CA ILE A 253 -10.29 9.49 -4.40
C ILE A 253 -10.86 9.06 -5.75
N ALA A 254 -11.18 10.01 -6.63
CA ALA A 254 -11.71 9.72 -7.95
C ALA A 254 -10.67 9.02 -8.86
N ILE A 255 -9.40 9.41 -8.77
CA ILE A 255 -8.29 8.75 -9.48
C ILE A 255 -8.10 7.31 -8.98
N GLU A 256 -8.06 7.09 -7.66
CA GLU A 256 -7.96 5.72 -7.11
C GLU A 256 -9.21 4.87 -7.48
N ALA A 257 -10.40 5.48 -7.59
CA ALA A 257 -11.59 4.80 -8.10
C ALA A 257 -11.41 4.36 -9.56
N ALA A 258 -10.83 5.19 -10.42
CA ALA A 258 -10.54 4.86 -11.82
C ALA A 258 -9.50 3.74 -11.95
N LEU A 259 -8.41 3.81 -11.17
CA LEU A 259 -7.40 2.76 -11.11
C LEU A 259 -7.99 1.41 -10.66
N ILE A 260 -8.92 1.42 -9.70
CA ILE A 260 -9.62 0.22 -9.22
C ILE A 260 -10.60 -0.29 -10.28
N ALA A 261 -11.39 0.58 -10.92
CA ALA A 261 -12.37 0.22 -11.93
C ALA A 261 -11.71 -0.46 -13.15
N ARG A 262 -10.61 0.12 -13.61
CA ARG A 262 -9.79 -0.42 -14.73
C ARG A 262 -8.93 -1.62 -14.32
N ASN A 263 -8.80 -1.92 -13.05
CA ASN A 263 -7.83 -2.84 -12.47
C ASN A 263 -6.36 -2.48 -12.77
N ARG A 264 -6.07 -1.19 -13.03
CA ARG A 264 -4.71 -0.71 -13.25
C ARG A 264 -3.90 -0.80 -11.97
N ALA A 265 -2.73 -1.43 -12.03
CA ALA A 265 -1.85 -1.57 -10.87
C ALA A 265 -1.27 -0.20 -10.46
N PRO A 266 -1.36 0.19 -9.18
CA PRO A 266 -1.01 1.55 -8.74
C PRO A 266 0.50 1.83 -8.74
N GLY A 267 1.33 0.81 -8.94
CA GLY A 267 2.79 0.91 -8.97
C GLY A 267 3.40 1.10 -10.34
N LEU A 268 2.62 1.09 -11.44
CA LEU A 268 3.15 1.14 -12.81
C LEU A 268 3.88 2.45 -13.14
N GLU A 269 3.44 3.59 -12.58
CA GLU A 269 3.99 4.92 -12.88
C GLU A 269 5.09 5.37 -11.89
N ARG A 270 5.73 4.42 -11.20
CA ARG A 270 6.78 4.75 -10.25
C ARG A 270 7.95 3.77 -10.30
N THR A 271 9.06 4.14 -9.66
CA THR A 271 10.22 3.27 -9.49
C THR A 271 10.34 2.76 -8.05
N PHE A 272 11.06 1.65 -7.88
CA PHE A 272 11.30 0.99 -6.62
C PHE A 272 12.81 0.81 -6.38
N ASP A 273 13.26 0.87 -5.12
CA ASP A 273 14.68 0.69 -4.80
C ASP A 273 15.18 -0.71 -5.23
N ALA A 274 14.34 -1.74 -5.08
CA ALA A 274 14.68 -3.12 -5.42
C ALA A 274 14.84 -3.40 -6.93
N GLN A 275 14.40 -2.51 -7.82
CA GLN A 275 14.67 -2.63 -9.25
C GLN A 275 16.16 -2.61 -9.62
N ARG A 276 16.99 -2.06 -8.72
CA ARG A 276 18.44 -1.93 -8.91
C ARG A 276 19.25 -2.98 -8.16
N TRP A 277 18.61 -3.96 -7.54
CA TRP A 277 19.30 -4.95 -6.73
C TRP A 277 19.85 -6.10 -7.57
N ALA A 278 21.15 -6.35 -7.46
CA ALA A 278 21.84 -7.34 -8.28
C ALA A 278 21.43 -8.80 -7.99
N TRP A 279 20.92 -9.09 -6.78
CA TRP A 279 20.48 -10.44 -6.42
C TRP A 279 19.08 -10.77 -6.94
N LEU A 280 18.29 -9.76 -7.32
CA LEU A 280 16.95 -9.95 -7.87
C LEU A 280 17.01 -9.91 -9.41
N ASP A 281 16.48 -10.92 -10.07
CA ASP A 281 16.42 -10.93 -11.54
C ASP A 281 15.51 -9.80 -12.05
N SER A 282 16.07 -8.93 -12.85
CA SER A 282 15.34 -7.77 -13.42
C SER A 282 14.14 -8.19 -14.29
N ARG A 283 14.15 -9.40 -14.85
CA ARG A 283 13.03 -9.96 -15.63
C ARG A 283 11.74 -10.07 -14.81
N TYR A 284 11.84 -10.34 -13.49
CA TYR A 284 10.66 -10.38 -12.63
C TYR A 284 9.89 -9.06 -12.58
N TRP A 285 10.57 -7.92 -12.76
CA TRP A 285 9.90 -6.61 -12.83
C TRP A 285 9.17 -6.43 -14.16
N VAL A 286 9.75 -6.90 -15.28
CA VAL A 286 9.12 -6.84 -16.59
C VAL A 286 7.90 -7.75 -16.62
N ASP A 287 8.06 -9.02 -16.23
CA ASP A 287 6.99 -10.00 -16.21
C ASP A 287 5.81 -9.55 -15.32
N ALA A 288 6.10 -8.99 -14.14
CA ALA A 288 5.08 -8.49 -13.23
C ALA A 288 4.36 -7.23 -13.77
N ALA A 289 5.07 -6.36 -14.51
CA ALA A 289 4.46 -5.21 -15.15
C ALA A 289 3.56 -5.63 -16.32
N ASP A 290 4.02 -6.57 -17.15
CA ASP A 290 3.24 -7.13 -18.25
C ASP A 290 1.97 -7.84 -17.72
N GLU A 291 2.11 -8.69 -16.68
CA GLU A 291 0.97 -9.33 -16.00
C GLU A 291 -0.04 -8.28 -15.49
N ALA A 292 0.46 -7.19 -14.91
CA ALA A 292 -0.39 -6.13 -14.38
C ALA A 292 -1.13 -5.36 -15.49
N MET A 293 -0.48 -5.09 -16.62
CA MET A 293 -1.07 -4.42 -17.79
C MET A 293 -2.07 -5.32 -18.50
N ASP A 294 -1.75 -6.60 -18.69
CA ASP A 294 -2.66 -7.60 -19.29
C ASP A 294 -3.91 -7.82 -18.44
N GLY A 295 -3.82 -7.57 -17.13
CA GLY A 295 -4.91 -7.64 -16.18
C GLY A 295 -5.85 -6.43 -16.17
N GLU A 296 -5.57 -5.37 -16.95
CA GLU A 296 -6.44 -4.19 -17.02
C GLU A 296 -7.77 -4.50 -17.72
N PHE A 297 -8.84 -3.87 -17.26
CA PHE A 297 -10.17 -4.02 -17.85
C PHE A 297 -10.47 -2.87 -18.82
N ASP A 298 -10.96 -3.20 -19.99
CA ASP A 298 -11.57 -2.22 -20.87
C ASP A 298 -13.00 -1.92 -20.43
N GLY A 299 -13.37 -0.64 -20.43
CA GLY A 299 -14.72 -0.24 -20.05
C GLY A 299 -14.91 1.28 -20.01
N HIS A 300 -16.18 1.67 -20.02
CA HIS A 300 -16.60 3.02 -19.71
C HIS A 300 -17.04 3.09 -18.26
N TYR A 301 -16.49 4.05 -17.52
CA TYR A 301 -16.76 4.23 -16.10
C TYR A 301 -17.38 5.60 -15.87
N ASP A 302 -18.46 5.67 -15.12
CA ASP A 302 -19.10 6.94 -14.73
C ASP A 302 -18.51 7.43 -13.40
N ILE A 303 -17.30 8.00 -13.50
CA ILE A 303 -16.57 8.55 -12.35
C ILE A 303 -16.51 10.07 -12.47
N TRP A 304 -16.92 10.77 -11.41
CA TRP A 304 -16.92 12.21 -11.37
C TRP A 304 -16.36 12.75 -10.04
N GLY A 305 -15.55 13.81 -10.16
CA GLY A 305 -15.05 14.60 -9.06
C GLY A 305 -15.43 16.07 -9.21
N GLY A 306 -15.93 16.69 -8.15
CA GLY A 306 -16.28 18.10 -8.10
C GLY A 306 -15.58 18.83 -6.96
N ASP A 307 -15.20 20.07 -7.19
CA ASP A 307 -14.70 20.97 -6.18
C ASP A 307 -15.06 22.41 -6.53
N VAL A 308 -15.24 23.26 -5.53
CA VAL A 308 -15.56 24.67 -5.74
C VAL A 308 -14.33 25.48 -6.19
N ASP A 309 -13.11 25.02 -5.89
CA ASP A 309 -11.87 25.69 -6.28
C ASP A 309 -11.41 25.27 -7.70
N PRO A 310 -11.42 26.19 -8.69
CA PRO A 310 -10.93 25.90 -10.03
C PRO A 310 -9.47 25.46 -10.09
N ARG A 311 -8.64 25.88 -9.10
CA ARG A 311 -7.22 25.48 -9.00
C ARG A 311 -7.12 24.01 -8.63
N ALA A 312 -7.93 23.55 -7.67
CA ALA A 312 -8.01 22.15 -7.27
C ALA A 312 -8.40 21.26 -8.47
N ILE A 313 -9.42 21.68 -9.24
CA ILE A 313 -9.87 20.95 -10.44
C ILE A 313 -8.79 20.88 -11.51
N ARG A 314 -8.03 21.96 -11.75
CA ARG A 314 -6.89 21.91 -12.67
C ARG A 314 -5.85 20.87 -12.23
N ILE A 315 -5.48 20.88 -10.95
CA ILE A 315 -4.52 19.91 -10.36
C ILE A 315 -5.08 18.47 -10.48
N ALA A 316 -6.37 18.28 -10.21
CA ALA A 316 -7.01 16.97 -10.33
C ALA A 316 -6.91 16.40 -11.77
N ARG A 317 -7.15 17.23 -12.79
CA ARG A 317 -6.97 16.85 -14.21
C ARG A 317 -5.53 16.51 -14.55
N GLU A 318 -4.57 17.32 -14.10
CA GLU A 318 -3.14 17.05 -14.29
C GLU A 318 -2.69 15.75 -13.62
N ASN A 319 -3.22 15.46 -12.43
CA ASN A 319 -2.97 14.21 -11.71
C ASN A 319 -3.59 13.02 -12.45
N ALA A 320 -4.79 13.14 -13.00
CA ALA A 320 -5.44 12.09 -13.78
C ALA A 320 -4.65 11.73 -15.04
N VAL A 321 -4.11 12.73 -15.75
CA VAL A 321 -3.21 12.52 -16.90
C VAL A 321 -1.98 11.72 -16.49
N LYS A 322 -1.31 12.12 -15.40
CA LYS A 322 -0.13 11.41 -14.89
C LYS A 322 -0.43 9.99 -14.37
N ALA A 323 -1.65 9.75 -13.92
CA ALA A 323 -2.11 8.42 -13.51
C ALA A 323 -2.57 7.56 -14.69
N GLY A 324 -2.66 8.11 -15.93
CA GLY A 324 -3.15 7.42 -17.11
C GLY A 324 -4.64 7.05 -17.03
N VAL A 325 -5.45 7.93 -16.41
CA VAL A 325 -6.90 7.71 -16.21
C VAL A 325 -7.75 8.94 -16.57
N GLU A 326 -7.20 9.90 -17.32
CA GLU A 326 -7.87 11.15 -17.69
C GLU A 326 -9.17 10.93 -18.47
N GLU A 327 -9.24 9.86 -19.27
CA GLU A 327 -10.43 9.51 -20.05
C GLU A 327 -11.52 8.82 -19.22
N LEU A 328 -11.15 8.34 -18.01
CA LEU A 328 -12.04 7.56 -17.12
C LEU A 328 -12.70 8.43 -16.06
N VAL A 329 -12.22 9.65 -15.83
CA VAL A 329 -12.70 10.52 -14.75
C VAL A 329 -13.01 11.90 -15.28
N ARG A 330 -14.21 12.39 -15.03
CA ARG A 330 -14.59 13.77 -15.28
C ARG A 330 -14.41 14.63 -14.03
N PHE A 331 -13.74 15.79 -14.18
CA PHE A 331 -13.57 16.78 -13.12
C PHE A 331 -14.20 18.13 -13.51
N ASP A 332 -15.09 18.64 -12.65
CA ASP A 332 -15.81 19.90 -12.89
C ASP A 332 -15.70 20.83 -11.68
N VAL A 333 -15.63 22.15 -11.95
CA VAL A 333 -15.83 23.15 -10.89
C VAL A 333 -17.31 23.13 -10.51
N ALA A 334 -17.62 22.71 -9.29
CA ALA A 334 -18.98 22.49 -8.84
C ALA A 334 -19.17 22.82 -7.36
N ASP A 335 -20.27 23.48 -7.05
CA ASP A 335 -20.72 23.68 -5.66
C ASP A 335 -21.54 22.47 -5.22
N VAL A 336 -21.20 21.89 -4.07
CA VAL A 336 -21.91 20.73 -3.50
C VAL A 336 -23.39 21.01 -3.29
N LYS A 337 -23.81 22.27 -3.06
CA LYS A 337 -25.24 22.65 -2.97
C LYS A 337 -26.04 22.27 -4.18
N LYS A 338 -25.41 22.28 -5.36
CA LYS A 338 -26.02 21.94 -6.67
C LYS A 338 -25.78 20.51 -7.08
N PHE A 339 -25.09 19.72 -6.23
CA PHE A 339 -24.78 18.34 -6.54
C PHE A 339 -26.04 17.49 -6.66
N GLN A 340 -26.08 16.67 -7.69
CA GLN A 340 -27.17 15.75 -7.98
C GLN A 340 -26.62 14.38 -8.40
N CYS A 341 -27.31 13.33 -7.98
CA CYS A 341 -27.06 11.97 -8.41
C CYS A 341 -28.14 11.51 -9.37
N SER A 342 -27.75 10.71 -10.35
CA SER A 342 -28.65 10.03 -11.28
C SER A 342 -28.42 8.52 -11.22
N GLY A 343 -29.48 7.75 -11.45
CA GLY A 343 -29.40 6.29 -11.39
C GLY A 343 -29.86 5.73 -10.04
N GLU A 344 -30.21 4.46 -10.04
CA GLU A 344 -30.75 3.75 -8.87
C GLU A 344 -29.64 3.40 -7.86
N PHE A 345 -28.44 3.07 -8.34
CA PHE A 345 -27.27 2.66 -7.55
C PHE A 345 -26.13 3.63 -7.77
N GLY A 346 -25.25 3.73 -6.81
CA GLY A 346 -24.01 4.49 -6.93
C GLY A 346 -23.23 4.58 -5.61
N GLN A 347 -22.07 5.18 -5.68
CA GLN A 347 -21.22 5.44 -4.53
C GLN A 347 -20.82 6.91 -4.47
N ILE A 348 -20.93 7.48 -3.29
CA ILE A 348 -20.28 8.75 -2.92
C ILE A 348 -19.18 8.41 -1.93
N VAL A 349 -17.95 8.74 -2.27
CA VAL A 349 -16.80 8.57 -1.38
C VAL A 349 -16.05 9.88 -1.37
N THR A 350 -15.91 10.50 -0.21
CA THR A 350 -15.43 11.87 -0.16
C THR A 350 -14.71 12.23 1.13
N ASN A 351 -13.88 13.26 1.04
CA ASN A 351 -13.06 13.80 2.10
C ASN A 351 -13.26 15.34 2.20
N PRO A 352 -14.35 15.79 2.83
CA PRO A 352 -14.61 17.23 2.98
C PRO A 352 -13.57 17.90 3.90
N PRO A 353 -13.45 19.24 3.86
CA PRO A 353 -12.57 19.98 4.77
C PRO A 353 -12.84 19.68 6.24
N TYR A 354 -11.76 19.58 7.06
CA TYR A 354 -11.87 19.21 8.48
C TYR A 354 -12.10 20.40 9.41
N GLY A 355 -11.75 21.63 8.97
CA GLY A 355 -11.83 22.82 9.81
C GLY A 355 -10.82 22.78 10.95
N GLU A 356 -9.52 22.67 10.64
CA GLU A 356 -8.46 22.56 11.66
C GLU A 356 -8.23 23.88 12.43
N ARG A 357 -8.60 25.04 11.83
CA ARG A 357 -8.55 26.36 12.47
C ARG A 357 -9.96 26.82 12.85
N LEU A 358 -10.08 27.72 13.83
CA LEU A 358 -11.38 28.10 14.41
C LEU A 358 -12.38 28.65 13.37
N LEU A 359 -11.96 29.55 12.50
CA LEU A 359 -12.80 30.09 11.40
C LEU A 359 -13.12 29.00 10.37
N GLU A 360 -12.14 28.19 10.02
CA GLU A 360 -12.30 27.05 9.11
C GLU A 360 -13.24 25.98 9.69
N LYS A 361 -13.34 25.89 11.04
CA LYS A 361 -14.23 24.96 11.73
C LYS A 361 -15.70 25.30 11.53
N GLU A 362 -16.08 26.57 11.72
CA GLU A 362 -17.46 27.03 11.51
C GLU A 362 -17.89 26.87 10.04
N GLU A 363 -16.98 27.17 9.11
CA GLU A 363 -17.22 26.97 7.68
C GLU A 363 -17.40 25.48 7.34
N ALA A 364 -16.59 24.60 7.93
CA ALA A 364 -16.70 23.15 7.74
C ALA A 364 -18.01 22.62 8.33
N GLU A 365 -18.42 23.07 9.52
CA GLU A 365 -19.69 22.70 10.16
C GLU A 365 -20.89 23.13 9.31
N ALA A 366 -20.89 24.36 8.77
CA ALA A 366 -21.90 24.83 7.84
C ALA A 366 -21.93 23.99 6.55
N LEU A 367 -20.75 23.62 6.03
CA LEU A 367 -20.64 22.78 4.85
C LEU A 367 -21.17 21.36 5.08
N TYR A 368 -20.95 20.79 6.28
CA TYR A 368 -21.50 19.49 6.64
C TYR A 368 -23.04 19.50 6.70
N HIS A 369 -23.61 20.60 7.19
CA HIS A 369 -25.07 20.78 7.20
C HIS A 369 -25.61 20.78 5.76
N VAL A 370 -25.01 21.59 4.90
CA VAL A 370 -25.39 21.64 3.48
C VAL A 370 -25.26 20.27 2.82
N PHE A 371 -24.18 19.53 3.11
CA PHE A 371 -24.00 18.20 2.55
C PHE A 371 -25.03 17.20 3.09
N GLY A 372 -25.47 17.35 4.34
CA GLY A 372 -26.57 16.59 4.92
C GLY A 372 -27.90 16.84 4.17
N GLU A 373 -28.20 18.08 3.82
CA GLU A 373 -29.38 18.41 2.99
C GLU A 373 -29.26 17.80 1.58
N VAL A 374 -28.08 17.84 0.98
CA VAL A 374 -27.81 17.19 -0.31
C VAL A 374 -28.03 15.68 -0.20
N TYR A 375 -27.57 15.05 0.88
CA TYR A 375 -27.73 13.63 1.12
C TYR A 375 -29.22 13.20 1.09
N HIS A 376 -30.16 14.03 1.55
CA HIS A 376 -31.59 13.75 1.48
C HIS A 376 -32.12 13.65 0.04
N ARG A 377 -31.38 14.16 -0.95
CA ARG A 377 -31.71 14.07 -2.38
C ARG A 377 -31.02 12.91 -3.10
N VAL A 378 -30.06 12.27 -2.43
CA VAL A 378 -29.37 11.09 -2.98
C VAL A 378 -30.36 9.93 -3.10
N PRO A 379 -30.44 9.21 -4.23
CA PRO A 379 -31.39 8.11 -4.40
C PRO A 379 -31.17 7.00 -3.37
N PRO A 380 -32.21 6.28 -2.96
CA PRO A 380 -32.10 5.06 -2.18
C PRO A 380 -31.16 4.06 -2.88
N ARG A 381 -30.41 3.24 -2.12
CA ARG A 381 -29.40 2.28 -2.61
C ARG A 381 -28.07 2.89 -3.04
N TRP A 382 -27.86 4.19 -2.87
CA TRP A 382 -26.54 4.78 -2.92
C TRP A 382 -25.80 4.58 -1.59
N ARG A 383 -24.51 4.28 -1.68
CA ARG A 383 -23.63 4.23 -0.51
C ARG A 383 -22.87 5.53 -0.40
N VAL A 384 -22.82 6.08 0.79
CA VAL A 384 -22.08 7.32 1.06
C VAL A 384 -21.04 7.06 2.13
N LEU A 385 -19.78 7.27 1.80
CA LEU A 385 -18.64 7.17 2.70
C LEU A 385 -17.99 8.55 2.83
N VAL A 386 -17.88 9.02 4.06
CA VAL A 386 -17.26 10.32 4.38
C VAL A 386 -16.16 10.11 5.40
N ILE A 387 -14.96 10.56 5.10
CA ILE A 387 -13.87 10.57 6.08
C ILE A 387 -13.67 11.98 6.60
N THR A 388 -13.58 12.13 7.92
CA THR A 388 -13.27 13.41 8.56
C THR A 388 -12.64 13.18 9.94
N SER A 389 -11.86 14.14 10.42
CA SER A 389 -11.36 14.21 11.80
C SER A 389 -12.32 14.94 12.74
N HIS A 390 -13.40 15.54 12.21
CA HIS A 390 -14.32 16.36 13.00
C HIS A 390 -15.16 15.50 13.95
N PRO A 391 -15.10 15.69 15.28
CA PRO A 391 -15.72 14.78 16.25
C PRO A 391 -17.26 14.81 16.23
N GLU A 392 -17.86 15.93 15.83
CA GLU A 392 -19.31 16.13 15.80
C GLU A 392 -19.90 16.08 14.38
N PHE A 393 -19.19 15.46 13.43
CA PHE A 393 -19.63 15.41 12.03
C PHE A 393 -21.09 14.98 11.86
N GLU A 394 -21.52 13.90 12.55
CA GLU A 394 -22.90 13.39 12.44
C GLU A 394 -23.97 14.38 12.89
N ARG A 395 -23.63 15.22 13.88
CA ARG A 395 -24.54 16.25 14.38
C ARG A 395 -24.82 17.31 13.30
N PHE A 396 -23.77 17.78 12.64
CA PHE A 396 -23.88 18.82 11.59
C PHE A 396 -24.40 18.23 10.28
N PHE A 397 -24.04 17.00 9.96
CA PHE A 397 -24.58 16.26 8.82
C PHE A 397 -26.07 15.87 8.98
N GLY A 398 -26.58 15.92 10.23
CA GLY A 398 -27.98 15.69 10.54
C GLY A 398 -28.41 14.21 10.50
N ARG A 399 -27.47 13.29 10.43
CA ARG A 399 -27.76 11.84 10.41
C ARG A 399 -26.67 11.03 11.09
N ARG A 400 -27.06 9.96 11.80
CA ARG A 400 -26.15 8.96 12.35
C ARG A 400 -25.70 7.99 11.27
N ALA A 401 -24.40 7.67 11.26
CA ALA A 401 -23.85 6.65 10.38
C ALA A 401 -24.25 5.24 10.83
N GLU A 402 -24.47 4.34 9.88
CA GLU A 402 -24.73 2.93 10.14
C GLU A 402 -23.48 2.21 10.64
N LYS A 403 -22.31 2.59 10.10
CA LYS A 403 -21.01 2.06 10.47
C LYS A 403 -19.99 3.18 10.56
N LYS A 404 -19.09 3.03 11.53
CA LYS A 404 -17.93 3.91 11.68
C LYS A 404 -16.67 3.07 11.73
N ARG A 405 -15.63 3.58 11.12
CA ARG A 405 -14.30 2.96 11.19
C ARG A 405 -13.27 4.02 11.54
N LYS A 406 -12.53 3.78 12.62
CA LYS A 406 -11.40 4.60 13.00
C LYS A 406 -10.24 4.37 12.03
N LEU A 407 -9.75 5.43 11.41
CA LEU A 407 -8.63 5.43 10.47
C LEU A 407 -7.66 6.57 10.80
N TYR A 408 -6.54 6.62 10.07
CA TYR A 408 -5.53 7.65 10.27
C TYR A 408 -5.08 8.21 8.92
N ASN A 409 -5.16 9.53 8.74
CA ASN A 409 -4.55 10.21 7.61
C ASN A 409 -3.22 10.84 8.08
N GLY A 410 -2.11 10.13 7.88
CA GLY A 410 -0.85 10.47 8.52
C GLY A 410 -0.94 10.34 10.04
N MET A 411 -0.76 11.47 10.76
CA MET A 411 -0.89 11.54 12.22
C MET A 411 -2.30 11.93 12.67
N ILE A 412 -3.18 12.35 11.75
CA ILE A 412 -4.52 12.82 12.06
C ILE A 412 -5.44 11.62 12.24
N LYS A 413 -6.05 11.51 13.43
CA LYS A 413 -7.10 10.54 13.69
C LYS A 413 -8.38 10.96 12.97
N CYS A 414 -8.90 10.09 12.10
CA CYS A 414 -10.13 10.30 11.36
C CYS A 414 -11.13 9.18 11.66
N GLU A 415 -12.39 9.45 11.35
CA GLU A 415 -13.43 8.44 11.28
C GLU A 415 -14.00 8.37 9.85
N LEU A 416 -14.13 7.17 9.33
CA LEU A 416 -14.85 6.90 8.10
C LEU A 416 -16.29 6.54 8.47
N PHE A 417 -17.21 7.42 8.12
CA PHE A 417 -18.65 7.27 8.32
C PHE A 417 -19.26 6.63 7.08
N GLN A 418 -20.06 5.61 7.27
CA GLN A 418 -20.82 4.95 6.19
C GLN A 418 -22.31 5.14 6.41
N PHE A 419 -22.96 5.61 5.35
CA PHE A 419 -24.41 5.76 5.28
C PHE A 419 -24.95 4.96 4.09
N SER A 420 -26.07 4.31 4.27
CA SER A 420 -26.91 3.75 3.21
C SER A 420 -28.30 4.38 3.32
N ARG A 421 -29.00 4.50 2.22
CA ARG A 421 -30.33 5.08 2.22
C ARG A 421 -31.38 4.07 1.76
#